data_b21d4470781834747e77c732c96e51ad
#
_entry.id   b21d4470781834747e77c732c96e51ad
#
_cell.length_a   1.000
_cell.length_b   1.000
_cell.length_c   1.000
_cell.angle_alpha   90.00
_cell.angle_beta   90.00
_cell.angle_gamma   90.00
#
_symmetry.space_group_name_H-M   'P 1'
#
loop_
_entity.id
_entity.type
_entity.pdbx_description
1 polymer ?
#
loop_
_entity_poly.entity_id
_entity_poly.type
_entity_poly.pdbx_seq_one_letter_code
_entity_poly.pdbx_strand_id
1 'polypeptide(L)'
;MRRNLLALCPLALALACTETAATPDAATDASSDVTNDLAKPDAAADAMVDAAPPLPPWPHELPPARELGEVRGMTPRRVIVHAHSVHSHDACDGNPYVDGGPNEPCLQDFRRAICQTRLDAVFLTEHAERIALVELPTVLQMRPGDEPIMEGGAVVGSWVRCADGHRVMIIPGAENELMPIGLRRHPDLVGGDLGRAYHADDPAGVQRFREAGALVAIAHVEQSTIERVRTLSPDLVEIYNIHANIGPNIANIASPDFNLGQALVDVLRFRNTESGLEPDLAFVSLFAENTNDLGKFAQLWSEGRAIPGIAASDAHQNAIPAVLSDGERGDSYRRVFRFFSNEVLVAGEFNRASALEALRRGRSYVVFEAYGTPTGFSFHAQTRDGMAHEMGETVRMADGPEFVLRGPTLLLPREPLAQPRVELRVYRAEGERWVMAQRWDGAAAAAGVRWTPPSPGAYRAEVRITPEHARPYLPGLEARVRDVPWIYANPILITP
;
A
#
# COMPACT_ATOMS: atom_id res chain seq x y z
N MET A 1 -11.98 -14.12 30.50
CA MET A 1 -10.56 -14.09 30.91
C MET A 1 -10.00 -12.79 30.39
N ARG A 2 -9.66 -11.87 31.27
CA ARG A 2 -9.13 -10.56 30.88
C ARG A 2 -7.75 -10.75 30.28
N ARG A 3 -7.60 -10.61 28.97
CA ARG A 3 -6.30 -10.40 28.33
C ARG A 3 -5.99 -8.91 28.45
N ASN A 4 -4.98 -8.59 29.23
CA ASN A 4 -4.38 -7.26 29.26
C ASN A 4 -3.88 -6.97 27.85
N LEU A 5 -4.51 -6.05 27.14
CA LEU A 5 -3.88 -5.32 26.06
C LEU A 5 -2.74 -4.52 26.70
N LEU A 6 -1.54 -5.03 26.55
CA LEU A 6 -0.33 -4.25 26.75
C LEU A 6 -0.34 -3.15 25.69
N ALA A 7 -0.62 -1.93 26.13
CA ALA A 7 -0.32 -0.74 25.37
C ALA A 7 1.14 -0.87 24.89
N LEU A 8 1.32 -0.97 23.58
CA LEU A 8 2.63 -0.96 22.94
C LEU A 8 3.26 0.40 23.21
N CYS A 9 4.19 0.40 24.14
CA CYS A 9 5.12 1.49 24.33
C CYS A 9 5.87 1.66 22.99
N PRO A 10 5.90 2.86 22.40
CA PRO A 10 6.74 3.09 21.23
C PRO A 10 8.16 2.78 21.64
N LEU A 11 8.85 1.95 20.87
CA LEU A 11 10.27 1.72 21.00
C LEU A 11 10.97 3.01 20.57
N ALA A 12 10.89 4.04 21.44
CA ALA A 12 11.70 5.23 21.35
C ALA A 12 13.15 4.78 21.57
N LEU A 13 13.86 4.54 20.47
CA LEU A 13 15.31 4.42 20.48
C LEU A 13 15.88 5.79 20.84
N ALA A 14 15.97 6.08 22.15
CA ALA A 14 16.72 7.21 22.68
C ALA A 14 18.21 6.92 22.45
N LEU A 15 18.72 7.22 21.27
CA LEU A 15 20.16 7.43 21.07
C LEU A 15 20.47 8.82 21.62
N ALA A 16 20.95 8.85 22.87
CA ALA A 16 21.55 10.02 23.45
C ALA A 16 22.74 10.47 22.59
N CYS A 17 22.59 11.62 21.93
CA CYS A 17 23.71 12.34 21.35
C CYS A 17 24.58 12.86 22.52
N THR A 18 25.71 12.24 22.75
CA THR A 18 26.78 12.89 23.48
C THR A 18 27.52 13.82 22.53
N GLU A 19 27.17 15.09 22.58
CA GLU A 19 28.01 16.16 22.01
C GLU A 19 29.31 16.25 22.83
N THR A 20 30.41 15.83 22.24
CA THR A 20 31.72 16.22 22.71
C THR A 20 32.09 17.56 22.07
N ALA A 21 32.01 18.60 22.84
CA ALA A 21 32.54 19.92 22.48
C ALA A 21 34.06 19.82 22.32
N ALA A 22 34.57 20.12 21.13
CA ALA A 22 35.97 20.33 20.86
C ALA A 22 36.28 21.82 21.09
N THR A 23 37.16 22.11 22.04
CA THR A 23 37.75 23.42 22.23
C THR A 23 38.82 23.70 21.16
N PRO A 24 38.97 24.94 20.70
CA PRO A 24 40.00 25.29 19.74
C PRO A 24 41.31 25.62 20.50
N ASP A 25 42.36 24.96 20.15
CA ASP A 25 43.71 25.35 20.59
C ASP A 25 44.51 26.06 19.48
N ALA A 26 45.34 26.95 19.93
CA ALA A 26 45.93 28.08 19.29
C ALA A 26 47.03 27.75 18.26
N ALA A 27 47.19 28.72 17.37
CA ALA A 27 48.22 28.85 16.36
C ALA A 27 49.66 28.83 16.91
N THR A 28 50.60 28.23 16.17
CA THR A 28 52.00 28.69 16.13
C THR A 28 52.52 28.69 14.72
N ASP A 29 52.97 29.87 14.31
CA ASP A 29 53.76 30.19 13.14
C ASP A 29 55.08 29.38 13.06
N ALA A 30 55.43 28.94 11.88
CA ALA A 30 56.82 28.80 11.47
C ALA A 30 56.94 28.83 9.94
N SER A 31 57.43 29.92 9.41
CA SER A 31 57.92 30.11 8.06
C SER A 31 59.21 29.31 7.80
N SER A 32 59.29 28.72 6.63
CA SER A 32 60.59 28.51 5.97
C SER A 32 60.40 28.43 4.43
N ASP A 33 60.89 29.47 3.78
CA ASP A 33 61.18 29.52 2.33
C ASP A 33 62.07 28.38 1.90
N VAL A 34 61.67 27.64 0.89
CA VAL A 34 62.57 26.97 -0.03
C VAL A 34 62.05 27.08 -1.43
N THR A 35 62.65 27.99 -2.20
CA THR A 35 62.51 28.01 -3.67
C THR A 35 63.19 26.79 -4.29
N ASN A 36 62.41 26.06 -5.10
CA ASN A 36 63.04 25.17 -6.08
C ASN A 36 62.24 25.25 -7.40
N ASP A 37 62.92 25.89 -8.36
CA ASP A 37 62.62 25.84 -9.77
C ASP A 37 62.75 24.41 -10.31
N LEU A 38 61.69 23.82 -10.77
CA LEU A 38 61.72 22.67 -11.63
C LEU A 38 60.61 22.77 -12.69
N ALA A 39 61.05 22.58 -13.93
CA ALA A 39 60.36 22.70 -15.19
C ALA A 39 58.95 22.14 -15.22
N LYS A 40 58.04 22.90 -15.89
CA LYS A 40 56.73 22.44 -16.37
C LYS A 40 56.93 21.28 -17.34
N PRO A 41 56.25 20.15 -17.13
CA PRO A 41 55.93 19.25 -18.23
C PRO A 41 54.69 19.76 -18.97
N ASP A 42 54.70 19.56 -20.30
CA ASP A 42 53.66 19.93 -21.24
C ASP A 42 52.27 19.51 -20.81
N ALA A 43 51.32 20.42 -21.06
CA ALA A 43 49.87 20.18 -20.84
C ALA A 43 49.43 18.99 -21.72
N ALA A 44 49.31 17.83 -21.08
CA ALA A 44 48.48 16.76 -21.61
C ALA A 44 47.03 17.31 -21.62
N ALA A 45 46.42 17.32 -22.80
CA ALA A 45 45.04 17.66 -22.96
C ALA A 45 44.19 16.79 -21.98
N ASP A 46 43.60 17.41 -20.94
CA ASP A 46 42.59 16.78 -20.14
C ASP A 46 41.48 16.36 -21.10
N ALA A 47 41.40 15.07 -21.37
CA ALA A 47 40.23 14.50 -21.96
C ALA A 47 39.06 14.79 -20.97
N MET A 48 38.20 15.73 -21.31
CA MET A 48 36.93 15.93 -20.61
C MET A 48 36.26 14.57 -20.62
N VAL A 49 36.33 13.86 -19.49
CA VAL A 49 35.45 12.74 -19.24
C VAL A 49 34.05 13.34 -19.25
N ASP A 50 33.30 13.05 -20.31
CA ASP A 50 31.89 13.44 -20.37
C ASP A 50 31.23 12.96 -19.09
N ALA A 51 30.93 13.88 -18.18
CA ALA A 51 30.24 13.55 -16.96
C ALA A 51 28.89 12.95 -17.36
N ALA A 52 28.60 11.75 -16.89
CA ALA A 52 27.32 11.13 -17.14
C ALA A 52 26.19 12.14 -16.80
N PRO A 53 25.15 12.24 -17.62
CA PRO A 53 24.05 13.17 -17.37
C PRO A 53 23.51 12.92 -15.96
N PRO A 54 23.10 13.98 -15.24
CA PRO A 54 22.54 13.84 -13.89
C PRO A 54 21.30 12.96 -13.94
N LEU A 55 21.12 12.14 -12.90
CA LEU A 55 19.91 11.32 -12.76
C LEU A 55 18.67 12.20 -12.81
N PRO A 56 17.62 11.81 -13.53
CA PRO A 56 16.35 12.50 -13.47
C PRO A 56 15.79 12.42 -12.04
N PRO A 57 15.04 13.43 -11.57
CA PRO A 57 14.44 13.36 -10.25
C PRO A 57 13.46 12.19 -10.17
N TRP A 58 13.41 11.51 -9.01
CA TRP A 58 12.41 10.50 -8.75
C TRP A 58 11.02 11.15 -8.73
N PRO A 59 9.99 10.55 -9.35
CA PRO A 59 8.67 11.15 -9.42
C PRO A 59 8.00 11.14 -8.02
N HIS A 60 7.82 12.30 -7.41
CA HIS A 60 7.15 12.43 -6.11
C HIS A 60 5.62 12.36 -6.21
N GLU A 61 5.06 12.74 -7.35
CA GLU A 61 3.63 12.62 -7.62
C GLU A 61 3.34 11.41 -8.49
N LEU A 62 2.23 10.73 -8.21
CA LEU A 62 1.75 9.64 -9.05
C LEU A 62 0.92 10.18 -10.21
N PRO A 63 0.88 9.47 -11.36
CA PRO A 63 -0.03 9.82 -12.44
C PRO A 63 -1.47 9.52 -12.03
N PRO A 64 -2.46 10.23 -12.57
CA PRO A 64 -3.87 9.87 -12.37
C PRO A 64 -4.14 8.41 -12.78
N ALA A 65 -4.97 7.69 -12.03
CA ALA A 65 -5.25 6.28 -12.30
C ALA A 65 -5.83 6.02 -13.71
N ARG A 66 -6.52 7.01 -14.32
CA ARG A 66 -6.98 6.92 -15.72
C ARG A 66 -5.85 6.75 -16.75
N GLU A 67 -4.60 7.11 -16.40
CA GLU A 67 -3.43 6.92 -17.25
C GLU A 67 -2.85 5.51 -17.17
N LEU A 68 -3.32 4.70 -16.21
CA LEU A 68 -2.90 3.29 -16.07
C LEU A 68 -3.51 2.38 -17.15
N GLY A 69 -4.38 2.91 -17.97
CA GLY A 69 -5.02 2.21 -19.08
C GLY A 69 -6.39 1.65 -18.74
N GLU A 70 -7.32 1.73 -19.69
CA GLU A 70 -8.64 1.13 -19.58
C GLU A 70 -8.57 -0.38 -19.79
N VAL A 71 -9.34 -1.12 -19.02
CA VAL A 71 -9.39 -2.58 -19.06
C VAL A 71 -10.84 -3.02 -19.33
N ARG A 72 -11.14 -3.46 -20.56
CA ARG A 72 -12.49 -3.96 -20.96
C ARG A 72 -13.63 -3.01 -20.58
N GLY A 73 -13.48 -1.70 -20.88
CA GLY A 73 -14.48 -0.68 -20.56
C GLY A 73 -14.53 -0.29 -19.07
N MET A 74 -13.57 -0.73 -18.26
CA MET A 74 -13.42 -0.33 -16.87
C MET A 74 -12.17 0.54 -16.71
N THR A 75 -12.30 1.59 -15.91
CA THR A 75 -11.19 2.48 -15.57
C THR A 75 -10.60 2.06 -14.21
N PRO A 76 -9.29 1.85 -14.11
CA PRO A 76 -8.63 1.67 -12.81
C PRO A 76 -8.82 2.90 -11.94
N ARG A 77 -9.03 2.70 -10.64
CA ARG A 77 -9.16 3.72 -9.61
C ARG A 77 -8.26 3.37 -8.45
N ARG A 78 -7.41 4.31 -8.08
CA ARG A 78 -6.44 4.13 -6.99
C ARG A 78 -7.12 4.35 -5.65
N VAL A 79 -7.14 3.31 -4.82
CA VAL A 79 -7.86 3.30 -3.54
C VAL A 79 -6.93 2.86 -2.42
N ILE A 80 -6.93 3.62 -1.33
CA ILE A 80 -6.34 3.19 -0.06
C ILE A 80 -7.45 2.66 0.83
N VAL A 81 -7.20 1.50 1.41
CA VAL A 81 -8.03 0.90 2.45
C VAL A 81 -7.20 0.80 3.71
N HIS A 82 -7.84 0.90 4.87
CA HIS A 82 -7.18 0.88 6.18
C HIS A 82 -6.20 2.05 6.35
N ALA A 83 -6.75 3.20 6.68
CA ALA A 83 -6.01 4.41 6.97
C ALA A 83 -6.64 5.14 8.15
N HIS A 84 -5.80 5.73 8.99
CA HIS A 84 -6.18 6.45 10.19
C HIS A 84 -5.89 7.94 10.02
N SER A 85 -6.73 8.75 10.62
CA SER A 85 -6.58 10.20 10.66
C SER A 85 -6.50 10.70 12.11
N VAL A 86 -6.67 11.99 12.30
CA VAL A 86 -6.75 12.60 13.63
C VAL A 86 -7.94 12.09 14.50
N HIS A 87 -8.74 11.18 13.99
CA HIS A 87 -9.79 10.51 14.78
C HIS A 87 -9.36 9.17 15.39
N SER A 88 -8.15 8.71 15.12
CA SER A 88 -7.55 7.56 15.82
C SER A 88 -6.68 8.05 16.97
N HIS A 89 -6.77 7.37 18.12
CA HIS A 89 -6.13 7.81 19.36
C HIS A 89 -4.58 7.76 19.30
N ASP A 90 -4.05 6.92 18.47
CA ASP A 90 -2.61 6.66 18.28
C ASP A 90 -2.02 7.30 17.03
N ALA A 91 -2.84 7.96 16.21
CA ALA A 91 -2.37 8.72 15.06
C ALA A 91 -1.59 9.97 15.50
N CYS A 92 -0.80 10.55 14.59
CA CYS A 92 -0.04 11.78 14.84
C CYS A 92 0.90 11.68 16.05
N ASP A 93 1.66 10.59 16.15
CA ASP A 93 2.53 10.27 17.29
C ASP A 93 1.77 10.23 18.64
N GLY A 94 0.52 9.75 18.64
CA GLY A 94 -0.36 9.71 19.81
C GLY A 94 -0.91 11.08 20.23
N ASN A 95 -0.77 12.09 19.39
CA ASN A 95 -1.28 13.44 19.62
C ASN A 95 -2.27 13.89 18.54
N PRO A 96 -3.38 13.16 18.33
CA PRO A 96 -4.32 13.45 17.25
C PRO A 96 -5.12 14.74 17.49
N TYR A 97 -5.15 15.23 18.74
CA TYR A 97 -5.81 16.47 19.14
C TYR A 97 -4.84 17.37 19.94
N VAL A 98 -4.83 18.64 19.59
CA VAL A 98 -4.03 19.67 20.25
C VAL A 98 -4.94 20.86 20.58
N ASP A 99 -4.88 21.37 21.79
CA ASP A 99 -5.67 22.53 22.28
C ASP A 99 -7.18 22.38 22.05
N GLY A 100 -7.70 21.14 22.14
CA GLY A 100 -9.12 20.85 21.98
C GLY A 100 -9.62 20.73 20.54
N GLY A 101 -8.75 20.92 19.54
CA GLY A 101 -9.01 20.72 18.12
C GLY A 101 -8.19 19.60 17.51
N PRO A 102 -8.45 19.23 16.25
CA PRO A 102 -7.63 18.28 15.53
C PRO A 102 -6.18 18.79 15.40
N ASN A 103 -5.21 17.88 15.37
CA ASN A 103 -3.81 18.19 15.09
C ASN A 103 -3.70 18.66 13.63
N GLU A 104 -3.79 19.98 13.41
CA GLU A 104 -3.83 20.57 12.07
C GLU A 104 -2.61 20.23 11.20
N PRO A 105 -1.36 20.26 11.69
CA PRO A 105 -0.21 19.83 10.89
C PRO A 105 -0.35 18.39 10.35
N CYS A 106 -0.76 17.47 11.21
CA CYS A 106 -0.96 16.06 10.84
C CYS A 106 -2.12 15.90 9.85
N LEU A 107 -3.24 16.57 10.10
CA LEU A 107 -4.39 16.56 9.17
C LEU A 107 -4.05 17.17 7.82
N GLN A 108 -3.28 18.25 7.80
CA GLN A 108 -2.82 18.87 6.54
C GLN A 108 -1.88 17.94 5.77
N ASP A 109 -1.04 17.18 6.47
CA ASP A 109 -0.18 16.18 5.84
C ASP A 109 -1.00 15.06 5.19
N PHE A 110 -2.00 14.53 5.91
CA PHE A 110 -2.94 13.54 5.36
C PHE A 110 -3.64 14.09 4.09
N ARG A 111 -4.20 15.30 4.15
CA ARG A 111 -4.94 15.91 3.04
C ARG A 111 -4.03 16.20 1.84
N ARG A 112 -2.80 16.65 2.07
CA ARG A 112 -1.79 16.81 1.03
C ARG A 112 -1.42 15.48 0.39
N ALA A 113 -1.22 14.46 1.21
CA ALA A 113 -0.82 13.13 0.77
C ALA A 113 -1.82 12.50 -0.21
N ILE A 114 -3.11 12.53 0.10
CA ILE A 114 -4.15 11.96 -0.78
C ILE A 114 -4.21 12.66 -2.14
N CYS A 115 -3.88 13.94 -2.19
CA CYS A 115 -3.81 14.71 -3.43
C CYS A 115 -2.54 14.39 -4.24
N GLN A 116 -1.37 14.38 -3.60
CA GLN A 116 -0.08 14.14 -4.27
C GLN A 116 0.05 12.70 -4.80
N THR A 117 -0.52 11.74 -4.09
CA THR A 117 -0.55 10.34 -4.53
C THR A 117 -1.68 10.03 -5.50
N ARG A 118 -2.46 11.06 -5.91
CA ARG A 118 -3.54 10.93 -6.91
C ARG A 118 -4.52 9.81 -6.58
N LEU A 119 -4.89 9.69 -5.30
CA LEU A 119 -5.90 8.73 -4.91
C LEU A 119 -7.27 9.13 -5.47
N ASP A 120 -8.06 8.15 -5.87
CA ASP A 120 -9.47 8.35 -6.20
C ASP A 120 -10.34 8.23 -4.94
N ALA A 121 -9.96 7.34 -3.99
CA ALA A 121 -10.64 7.22 -2.70
C ALA A 121 -9.72 6.76 -1.57
N VAL A 122 -10.09 7.15 -0.34
CA VAL A 122 -9.56 6.62 0.92
C VAL A 122 -10.72 6.13 1.77
N PHE A 123 -10.64 4.89 2.23
CA PHE A 123 -11.50 4.35 3.27
C PHE A 123 -10.80 4.54 4.62
N LEU A 124 -11.30 5.50 5.40
CA LEU A 124 -10.85 5.68 6.78
C LEU A 124 -11.35 4.51 7.63
N THR A 125 -10.51 4.08 8.56
CA THR A 125 -10.83 2.98 9.48
C THR A 125 -10.45 3.38 10.89
N GLU A 126 -11.07 4.46 11.38
CA GLU A 126 -10.74 5.04 12.66
C GLU A 126 -11.00 4.05 13.81
N HIS A 127 -10.17 4.09 14.83
CA HIS A 127 -10.34 3.20 15.98
C HIS A 127 -11.69 3.39 16.69
N ALA A 128 -12.28 2.28 17.10
CA ALA A 128 -13.63 2.20 17.65
C ALA A 128 -13.86 3.12 18.87
N GLU A 129 -12.84 3.33 19.69
CA GLU A 129 -12.90 4.17 20.89
C GLU A 129 -13.23 5.64 20.59
N ARG A 130 -12.90 6.10 19.39
CA ARG A 130 -13.15 7.49 18.96
C ARG A 130 -14.38 7.59 18.08
N ILE A 131 -14.51 6.71 17.08
CA ILE A 131 -15.64 6.78 16.14
C ILE A 131 -17.00 6.59 16.86
N ALA A 132 -17.02 5.79 17.92
CA ALA A 132 -18.23 5.58 18.72
C ALA A 132 -18.69 6.82 19.53
N LEU A 133 -17.84 7.85 19.64
CA LEU A 133 -18.12 9.05 20.43
C LEU A 133 -18.53 10.26 19.59
N VAL A 134 -18.50 10.17 18.28
CA VAL A 134 -18.78 11.29 17.37
C VAL A 134 -19.82 10.91 16.34
N GLU A 135 -20.52 11.89 15.79
CA GLU A 135 -21.37 11.68 14.62
C GLU A 135 -20.52 11.27 13.42
N LEU A 136 -20.97 10.27 12.64
CA LEU A 136 -20.17 9.69 11.56
C LEU A 136 -19.61 10.73 10.56
N PRO A 137 -20.33 11.78 10.15
CA PRO A 137 -19.77 12.81 9.26
C PRO A 137 -18.59 13.60 9.85
N THR A 138 -18.42 13.59 11.17
CA THR A 138 -17.31 14.29 11.84
C THR A 138 -15.95 13.71 11.45
N VAL A 139 -15.87 12.38 11.25
CA VAL A 139 -14.60 11.70 10.86
C VAL A 139 -14.12 12.10 9.47
N LEU A 140 -14.97 12.68 8.64
CA LEU A 140 -14.62 13.10 7.28
C LEU A 140 -13.73 14.34 7.25
N GLN A 141 -13.59 15.06 8.38
CA GLN A 141 -12.73 16.25 8.52
C GLN A 141 -12.92 17.27 7.40
N MET A 142 -14.18 17.51 6.98
CA MET A 142 -14.48 18.41 5.87
C MET A 142 -13.96 19.82 6.14
N ARG A 143 -13.41 20.43 5.10
CA ARG A 143 -12.89 21.80 5.08
C ARG A 143 -13.63 22.64 4.06
N PRO A 144 -13.55 23.98 4.13
CA PRO A 144 -14.11 24.85 3.09
C PRO A 144 -13.63 24.44 1.71
N GLY A 145 -14.58 24.20 0.80
CA GLY A 145 -14.32 23.71 -0.56
C GLY A 145 -14.51 22.19 -0.74
N ASP A 146 -14.62 21.42 0.34
CA ASP A 146 -15.03 20.02 0.25
C ASP A 146 -16.54 19.90 0.00
N GLU A 147 -16.95 18.82 -0.67
CA GLU A 147 -18.34 18.57 -1.02
C GLU A 147 -18.84 17.27 -0.34
N PRO A 148 -19.95 17.31 0.42
CA PRO A 148 -20.48 16.10 1.02
C PRO A 148 -21.01 15.14 -0.05
N ILE A 149 -20.81 13.84 0.17
CA ILE A 149 -21.45 12.77 -0.60
C ILE A 149 -22.72 12.38 0.11
N MET A 150 -23.85 12.53 -0.57
CA MET A 150 -25.17 12.31 0.01
C MET A 150 -25.81 11.02 -0.51
N GLU A 151 -26.28 10.14 0.38
CA GLU A 151 -27.10 8.99 0.04
C GLU A 151 -28.31 8.91 0.99
N GLY A 152 -29.52 8.93 0.43
CA GLY A 152 -30.75 8.84 1.22
C GLY A 152 -30.91 9.95 2.26
N GLY A 153 -30.37 11.13 2.02
CA GLY A 153 -30.41 12.27 2.94
C GLY A 153 -29.30 12.28 4.02
N ALA A 154 -28.46 11.25 4.08
CA ALA A 154 -27.33 11.18 5.01
C ALA A 154 -26.00 11.52 4.28
N VAL A 155 -25.05 12.13 5.01
CA VAL A 155 -23.67 12.32 4.57
C VAL A 155 -22.93 11.01 4.76
N VAL A 156 -22.47 10.40 3.66
CA VAL A 156 -21.80 9.08 3.66
C VAL A 156 -20.34 9.15 3.22
N GLY A 157 -19.83 10.32 2.95
CA GLY A 157 -18.47 10.59 2.53
C GLY A 157 -18.28 12.06 2.19
N SER A 158 -17.08 12.40 1.73
CA SER A 158 -16.78 13.74 1.23
C SER A 158 -15.85 13.67 0.02
N TRP A 159 -15.99 14.62 -0.89
CA TRP A 159 -15.03 14.91 -1.93
C TRP A 159 -14.08 16.00 -1.47
N VAL A 160 -12.82 15.65 -1.30
CA VAL A 160 -11.75 16.62 -1.09
C VAL A 160 -11.30 17.14 -2.45
N ARG A 161 -11.25 18.46 -2.61
CA ARG A 161 -10.76 19.09 -3.84
C ARG A 161 -9.29 19.42 -3.71
N CYS A 162 -8.47 18.84 -4.58
CA CYS A 162 -7.05 19.16 -4.70
C CYS A 162 -6.82 20.47 -5.47
N ALA A 163 -5.66 21.09 -5.28
CA ALA A 163 -5.34 22.39 -5.89
C ALA A 163 -5.35 22.39 -7.44
N ASP A 164 -5.07 21.25 -8.04
CA ASP A 164 -5.06 21.04 -9.50
C ASP A 164 -6.43 20.61 -10.06
N GLY A 165 -7.46 20.57 -9.22
CA GLY A 165 -8.82 20.16 -9.59
C GLY A 165 -9.09 18.66 -9.51
N HIS A 166 -8.09 17.82 -9.18
CA HIS A 166 -8.32 16.43 -8.82
C HIS A 166 -9.22 16.33 -7.59
N ARG A 167 -10.03 15.27 -7.50
CA ARG A 167 -10.95 15.06 -6.38
C ARG A 167 -10.71 13.68 -5.78
N VAL A 168 -10.61 13.64 -4.46
CA VAL A 168 -10.43 12.41 -3.69
C VAL A 168 -11.65 12.17 -2.82
N MET A 169 -12.21 10.98 -2.88
CA MET A 169 -13.32 10.57 -2.03
C MET A 169 -12.80 10.07 -0.69
N ILE A 170 -13.27 10.63 0.42
CA ILE A 170 -13.05 10.10 1.77
C ILE A 170 -14.33 9.44 2.23
N ILE A 171 -14.24 8.19 2.67
CA ILE A 171 -15.36 7.35 3.07
C ILE A 171 -15.11 6.82 4.47
N PRO A 172 -16.10 6.92 5.42
CA PRO A 172 -15.89 6.48 6.79
C PRO A 172 -15.95 4.97 6.93
N GLY A 173 -15.19 4.46 7.87
CA GLY A 173 -15.13 3.10 8.34
C GLY A 173 -14.59 3.06 9.76
N ALA A 174 -14.34 1.88 10.27
CA ALA A 174 -13.71 1.68 11.57
C ALA A 174 -12.79 0.46 11.55
N GLU A 175 -11.80 0.47 12.43
CA GLU A 175 -10.98 -0.69 12.72
C GLU A 175 -11.13 -1.09 14.18
N ASN A 176 -11.35 -2.37 14.38
CA ASN A 176 -11.24 -3.09 15.63
C ASN A 176 -11.07 -4.59 15.31
N GLU A 177 -11.72 -5.47 16.05
CA GLU A 177 -11.76 -6.91 15.76
C GLU A 177 -12.31 -7.22 14.35
N LEU A 178 -13.28 -6.43 13.90
CA LEU A 178 -13.78 -6.36 12.53
C LEU A 178 -13.46 -4.97 11.96
N MET A 179 -13.19 -4.91 10.66
CA MET A 179 -12.94 -3.66 9.97
C MET A 179 -14.06 -3.36 8.95
N PRO A 180 -15.16 -2.71 9.38
CA PRO A 180 -16.17 -2.22 8.44
C PRO A 180 -15.64 -1.03 7.65
N ILE A 181 -15.67 -1.12 6.31
CA ILE A 181 -15.30 -0.04 5.40
C ILE A 181 -16.53 0.47 4.66
N GLY A 182 -16.65 1.77 4.53
CA GLY A 182 -17.77 2.36 3.79
C GLY A 182 -19.07 2.44 4.57
N LEU A 183 -19.04 2.76 5.86
CA LEU A 183 -20.22 2.96 6.69
C LEU A 183 -21.11 4.08 6.12
N ARG A 184 -22.43 3.85 6.09
CA ARG A 184 -23.46 4.87 5.77
C ARG A 184 -24.03 5.51 7.04
N ARG A 185 -24.00 4.76 8.14
CA ARG A 185 -24.46 5.14 9.46
C ARG A 185 -23.69 4.33 10.50
N HIS A 186 -23.79 4.73 11.74
CA HIS A 186 -23.32 3.85 12.82
C HIS A 186 -24.08 2.51 12.80
N PRO A 187 -23.44 1.42 13.25
CA PRO A 187 -24.15 0.15 13.48
C PRO A 187 -25.22 0.32 14.57
N ASP A 188 -26.21 -0.56 14.57
CA ASP A 188 -27.21 -0.57 15.63
C ASP A 188 -26.59 -0.91 16.98
N LEU A 189 -27.10 -0.27 18.04
CA LEU A 189 -26.58 -0.40 19.40
C LEU A 189 -26.64 -1.85 19.91
N VAL A 190 -25.63 -2.26 20.66
CA VAL A 190 -25.62 -3.52 21.38
C VAL A 190 -25.81 -3.24 22.87
N GLY A 191 -26.97 -3.61 23.42
CA GLY A 191 -27.31 -3.29 24.80
C GLY A 191 -27.39 -1.79 25.12
N GLY A 192 -27.72 -0.98 24.09
CA GLY A 192 -27.79 0.48 24.25
C GLY A 192 -26.44 1.18 24.13
N ASP A 193 -25.36 0.47 23.73
CA ASP A 193 -23.98 0.96 23.70
C ASP A 193 -23.40 0.83 22.28
N LEU A 194 -22.95 1.95 21.70
CA LEU A 194 -22.35 2.00 20.38
C LEU A 194 -20.91 1.44 20.40
N GLY A 195 -20.17 1.67 21.48
CA GLY A 195 -18.82 1.10 21.63
C GLY A 195 -18.85 -0.42 21.57
N ARG A 196 -19.82 -1.06 22.24
CA ARG A 196 -20.02 -2.52 22.15
C ARG A 196 -20.37 -2.99 20.76
N ALA A 197 -21.11 -2.19 20.00
CA ALA A 197 -21.43 -2.54 18.62
C ALA A 197 -20.17 -2.55 17.73
N TYR A 198 -19.26 -1.60 17.93
CA TYR A 198 -17.99 -1.55 17.21
C TYR A 198 -17.00 -2.63 17.66
N HIS A 199 -17.06 -3.07 18.93
CA HIS A 199 -16.22 -4.16 19.46
C HIS A 199 -16.80 -5.57 19.22
N ALA A 200 -17.77 -5.69 18.31
CA ALA A 200 -18.33 -6.99 17.97
C ALA A 200 -17.31 -7.86 17.24
N ASP A 201 -17.18 -9.13 17.66
CA ASP A 201 -16.28 -10.13 17.08
C ASP A 201 -17.03 -11.45 16.83
N ASP A 202 -18.19 -11.35 16.20
CA ASP A 202 -19.05 -12.48 15.90
C ASP A 202 -19.80 -12.30 14.56
N PRO A 203 -20.44 -13.34 14.01
CA PRO A 203 -21.22 -13.23 12.78
C PRO A 203 -22.36 -12.22 12.85
N ALA A 204 -22.93 -11.98 14.04
CA ALA A 204 -23.97 -10.98 14.22
C ALA A 204 -23.40 -9.56 14.07
N GLY A 205 -22.15 -9.34 14.53
CA GLY A 205 -21.41 -8.10 14.30
C GLY A 205 -21.16 -7.85 12.82
N VAL A 206 -20.72 -8.86 12.09
CA VAL A 206 -20.53 -8.78 10.62
C VAL A 206 -21.85 -8.35 9.95
N GLN A 207 -22.96 -9.02 10.30
CA GLN A 207 -24.25 -8.70 9.71
C GLN A 207 -24.70 -7.26 10.05
N ARG A 208 -24.50 -6.84 11.29
CA ARG A 208 -24.84 -5.48 11.76
C ARG A 208 -24.08 -4.39 11.00
N PHE A 209 -22.80 -4.60 10.71
CA PHE A 209 -22.02 -3.66 9.89
C PHE A 209 -22.48 -3.65 8.42
N ARG A 210 -22.84 -4.81 7.85
CA ARG A 210 -23.45 -4.89 6.52
C ARG A 210 -24.75 -4.11 6.44
N GLU A 211 -25.60 -4.19 7.46
CA GLU A 211 -26.84 -3.42 7.59
C GLU A 211 -26.57 -1.91 7.75
N ALA A 212 -25.44 -1.54 8.33
CA ALA A 212 -24.95 -0.16 8.37
C ALA A 212 -24.37 0.31 7.03
N GLY A 213 -24.35 -0.54 6.01
CA GLY A 213 -23.94 -0.24 4.63
C GLY A 213 -22.46 -0.44 4.33
N ALA A 214 -21.72 -1.09 5.22
CA ALA A 214 -20.30 -1.39 5.07
C ALA A 214 -20.04 -2.74 4.40
N LEU A 215 -18.87 -2.90 3.79
CA LEU A 215 -18.21 -4.18 3.64
C LEU A 215 -17.39 -4.45 4.92
N VAL A 216 -17.33 -5.70 5.33
CA VAL A 216 -16.57 -6.10 6.51
C VAL A 216 -15.30 -6.82 6.08
N ALA A 217 -14.16 -6.23 6.39
CA ALA A 217 -12.85 -6.87 6.22
C ALA A 217 -12.35 -7.45 7.55
N ILE A 218 -11.44 -8.39 7.47
CA ILE A 218 -10.56 -8.77 8.58
C ILE A 218 -9.24 -8.05 8.39
N ALA A 219 -8.96 -7.12 9.29
CA ALA A 219 -7.66 -6.48 9.43
C ALA A 219 -6.67 -7.46 10.10
N HIS A 220 -5.37 -7.25 9.87
CA HIS A 220 -4.31 -8.01 10.54
C HIS A 220 -4.55 -9.52 10.51
N VAL A 221 -4.78 -10.06 9.30
CA VAL A 221 -5.09 -11.48 9.11
C VAL A 221 -4.01 -12.38 9.72
N GLU A 222 -2.75 -11.92 9.82
CA GLU A 222 -1.67 -12.62 10.49
C GLU A 222 -1.99 -12.95 11.95
N GLN A 223 -2.83 -12.15 12.62
CA GLN A 223 -3.26 -12.37 14.00
C GLN A 223 -4.50 -13.25 14.13
N SER A 224 -5.21 -13.50 13.02
CA SER A 224 -6.47 -14.27 13.02
C SER A 224 -6.22 -15.74 12.72
N THR A 225 -6.96 -16.64 13.38
CA THR A 225 -7.01 -18.05 12.95
C THR A 225 -7.87 -18.20 11.71
N ILE A 226 -7.59 -19.19 10.89
CA ILE A 226 -8.40 -19.46 9.69
C ILE A 226 -9.83 -19.87 10.07
N GLU A 227 -10.03 -20.56 11.20
CA GLU A 227 -11.34 -20.93 11.73
C GLU A 227 -12.16 -19.68 12.09
N ARG A 228 -11.53 -18.65 12.66
CA ARG A 228 -12.20 -17.36 12.92
C ARG A 228 -12.65 -16.73 11.62
N VAL A 229 -11.78 -16.64 10.61
CA VAL A 229 -12.13 -16.07 9.29
C VAL A 229 -13.28 -16.84 8.64
N ARG A 230 -13.25 -18.18 8.70
CA ARG A 230 -14.34 -19.04 8.19
C ARG A 230 -15.67 -18.79 8.91
N THR A 231 -15.63 -18.64 10.24
CA THR A 231 -16.82 -18.43 11.08
C THR A 231 -17.43 -17.06 10.83
N LEU A 232 -16.59 -16.02 10.74
CA LEU A 232 -17.04 -14.64 10.49
C LEU A 232 -17.55 -14.44 9.06
N SER A 233 -16.98 -15.16 8.10
CA SER A 233 -17.32 -15.03 6.67
C SER A 233 -17.34 -13.57 6.21
N PRO A 234 -16.20 -12.85 6.31
CA PRO A 234 -16.10 -11.45 5.95
C PRO A 234 -16.27 -11.23 4.45
N ASP A 235 -16.42 -9.99 4.02
CA ASP A 235 -16.48 -9.62 2.61
C ASP A 235 -15.09 -9.51 1.98
N LEU A 236 -14.06 -9.20 2.79
CA LEU A 236 -12.67 -8.98 2.37
C LEU A 236 -11.70 -9.50 3.43
N VAL A 237 -10.45 -9.76 3.01
CA VAL A 237 -9.33 -10.05 3.91
C VAL A 237 -8.09 -9.24 3.49
N GLU A 238 -7.30 -8.81 4.46
CA GLU A 238 -5.98 -8.25 4.17
C GLU A 238 -5.02 -9.36 3.74
N ILE A 239 -4.31 -9.12 2.63
CA ILE A 239 -3.27 -10.03 2.12
C ILE A 239 -1.88 -9.40 2.20
N TYR A 240 -1.83 -8.13 2.54
CA TYR A 240 -0.63 -7.35 2.82
C TYR A 240 -0.99 -6.16 3.72
N ASN A 241 -0.20 -5.97 4.78
CA ASN A 241 -0.26 -4.81 5.65
C ASN A 241 1.17 -4.39 6.00
N ILE A 242 1.51 -3.11 5.78
CA ILE A 242 2.89 -2.65 6.01
C ILE A 242 3.25 -2.63 7.51
N HIS A 243 2.30 -2.36 8.41
CA HIS A 243 2.52 -2.40 9.85
C HIS A 243 2.84 -3.81 10.35
N ALA A 244 2.31 -4.86 9.73
CA ALA A 244 2.69 -6.23 10.03
C ALA A 244 4.20 -6.46 9.84
N ASN A 245 4.83 -5.71 8.91
CA ASN A 245 6.25 -5.82 8.61
C ASN A 245 7.16 -5.07 9.60
N ILE A 246 6.63 -4.14 10.39
CA ILE A 246 7.40 -3.29 11.33
C ILE A 246 6.92 -3.39 12.78
N GLY A 247 5.78 -4.02 13.01
CA GLY A 247 5.18 -4.18 14.32
C GLY A 247 5.62 -5.47 15.06
N PRO A 248 5.04 -5.74 16.23
CA PRO A 248 5.31 -6.94 17.02
C PRO A 248 4.85 -8.22 16.32
N ASN A 249 4.03 -8.11 15.29
CA ASN A 249 3.54 -9.25 14.51
C ASN A 249 4.54 -9.77 13.47
N ILE A 250 5.71 -9.14 13.37
CA ILE A 250 6.77 -9.52 12.42
C ILE A 250 7.17 -11.00 12.53
N ALA A 251 7.05 -11.59 13.72
CA ALA A 251 7.29 -13.01 13.91
C ALA A 251 6.31 -13.90 13.13
N ASN A 252 5.17 -13.34 12.70
CA ASN A 252 4.15 -14.02 11.90
C ASN A 252 4.41 -13.88 10.40
N ILE A 253 5.38 -13.04 10.01
CA ILE A 253 5.84 -12.92 8.62
C ILE A 253 6.89 -13.99 8.38
N ALA A 254 6.49 -15.07 7.77
CA ALA A 254 7.40 -16.17 7.45
C ALA A 254 8.26 -15.85 6.20
N SER A 255 9.01 -14.75 6.24
CA SER A 255 9.98 -14.39 5.19
C SER A 255 11.39 -14.64 5.71
N PRO A 256 12.08 -15.71 5.27
CA PRO A 256 13.39 -16.10 5.81
C PRO A 256 14.49 -15.07 5.54
N ASP A 257 14.30 -14.23 4.54
CA ASP A 257 15.29 -13.23 4.10
C ASP A 257 15.04 -11.83 4.69
N PHE A 258 14.01 -11.67 5.53
CA PHE A 258 13.69 -10.38 6.12
C PHE A 258 14.30 -10.20 7.50
N ASN A 259 15.09 -9.13 7.66
CA ASN A 259 15.67 -8.71 8.93
C ASN A 259 15.22 -7.30 9.26
N LEU A 260 14.30 -7.15 10.21
CA LEU A 260 13.76 -5.85 10.62
C LEU A 260 14.83 -4.90 11.12
N GLY A 261 15.78 -5.39 11.95
CA GLY A 261 16.85 -4.55 12.47
C GLY A 261 17.68 -3.91 11.37
N GLN A 262 18.08 -4.71 10.37
CA GLN A 262 18.80 -4.19 9.20
C GLN A 262 17.92 -3.26 8.35
N ALA A 263 16.65 -3.58 8.18
CA ALA A 263 15.71 -2.74 7.42
C ALA A 263 15.54 -1.35 8.06
N LEU A 264 15.45 -1.27 9.40
CA LEU A 264 15.39 0.00 10.12
C LEU A 264 16.70 0.79 10.01
N VAL A 265 17.86 0.11 10.11
CA VAL A 265 19.17 0.75 9.88
C VAL A 265 19.24 1.32 8.46
N ASP A 266 18.77 0.57 7.46
CA ASP A 266 18.75 1.06 6.09
C ASP A 266 17.85 2.30 5.93
N VAL A 267 16.65 2.31 6.54
CA VAL A 267 15.76 3.48 6.52
C VAL A 267 16.42 4.72 7.11
N LEU A 268 17.19 4.58 8.19
CA LEU A 268 17.89 5.71 8.81
C LEU A 268 18.99 6.32 7.91
N ARG A 269 19.53 5.57 6.95
CA ARG A 269 20.50 6.09 5.97
C ARG A 269 19.91 7.14 5.05
N PHE A 270 18.60 7.11 4.80
CA PHE A 270 17.89 8.10 3.99
C PHE A 270 17.78 9.49 4.65
N ARG A 271 18.23 9.64 5.89
CA ARG A 271 18.33 10.96 6.57
C ARG A 271 19.50 11.79 6.06
N ASN A 272 20.54 11.13 5.56
CA ASN A 272 21.74 11.81 5.11
C ASN A 272 21.56 12.35 3.69
N THR A 273 21.58 13.67 3.53
CA THR A 273 21.46 14.35 2.23
C THR A 273 22.62 14.04 1.28
N GLU A 274 23.81 13.69 1.81
CA GLU A 274 24.98 13.33 1.01
C GLU A 274 24.96 11.87 0.56
N SER A 275 24.01 11.07 1.03
CA SER A 275 23.93 9.64 0.71
C SER A 275 23.57 9.36 -0.76
N GLY A 276 22.92 10.32 -1.43
CA GLY A 276 22.34 10.12 -2.76
C GLY A 276 21.15 9.15 -2.81
N LEU A 277 20.66 8.73 -1.63
CA LEU A 277 19.48 7.86 -1.52
C LEU A 277 18.19 8.63 -1.76
N GLU A 278 17.30 8.07 -2.56
CA GLU A 278 15.98 8.63 -2.83
C GLU A 278 15.01 8.30 -1.69
N PRO A 279 14.52 9.28 -0.91
CA PRO A 279 13.71 9.03 0.28
C PRO A 279 12.40 8.27 0.03
N ASP A 280 11.78 8.40 -1.15
CA ASP A 280 10.57 7.66 -1.50
C ASP A 280 10.80 6.14 -1.63
N LEU A 281 12.07 5.72 -1.74
CA LEU A 281 12.47 4.31 -1.75
C LEU A 281 12.79 3.75 -0.35
N ALA A 282 12.64 4.54 0.73
CA ALA A 282 12.98 4.08 2.08
C ALA A 282 12.24 2.79 2.46
N PHE A 283 10.96 2.65 2.07
CA PHE A 283 10.13 1.51 2.41
C PHE A 283 10.45 0.23 1.61
N VAL A 284 11.25 0.30 0.55
CA VAL A 284 11.70 -0.93 -0.13
C VAL A 284 12.59 -1.79 0.79
N SER A 285 13.22 -1.16 1.79
CA SER A 285 13.97 -1.87 2.84
C SER A 285 13.06 -2.58 3.85
N LEU A 286 11.84 -2.09 4.05
CA LEU A 286 10.84 -2.66 4.95
C LEU A 286 9.94 -3.69 4.27
N PHE A 287 10.05 -3.83 2.94
CA PHE A 287 9.21 -4.75 2.20
C PHE A 287 9.55 -6.21 2.51
N ALA A 288 8.55 -6.96 2.94
CA ALA A 288 8.57 -8.42 3.03
C ALA A 288 7.24 -8.98 2.49
N GLU A 289 7.30 -10.11 1.80
CA GLU A 289 6.09 -10.84 1.41
C GLU A 289 5.48 -11.46 2.67
N ASN A 290 4.21 -11.15 2.97
CA ASN A 290 3.52 -11.76 4.09
C ASN A 290 2.99 -13.14 3.68
N THR A 291 3.83 -14.17 3.84
CA THR A 291 3.50 -15.54 3.44
C THR A 291 2.43 -16.17 4.31
N ASN A 292 2.23 -15.68 5.56
CA ASN A 292 1.16 -16.12 6.44
C ASN A 292 -0.21 -15.69 5.92
N ASP A 293 -0.37 -14.39 5.58
CA ASP A 293 -1.63 -13.87 5.05
C ASP A 293 -1.94 -14.45 3.67
N LEU A 294 -0.92 -14.51 2.81
CA LEU A 294 -1.05 -15.15 1.49
C LEU A 294 -1.41 -16.64 1.64
N GLY A 295 -0.92 -17.33 2.68
CA GLY A 295 -1.26 -18.73 2.97
C GLY A 295 -2.72 -18.90 3.37
N LYS A 296 -3.22 -18.07 4.29
CA LYS A 296 -4.65 -18.06 4.68
C LYS A 296 -5.54 -17.70 3.51
N PHE A 297 -5.12 -16.74 2.69
CA PHE A 297 -5.81 -16.38 1.45
C PHE A 297 -5.89 -17.55 0.48
N ALA A 298 -4.78 -18.28 0.27
CA ALA A 298 -4.77 -19.49 -0.55
C ALA A 298 -5.73 -20.55 0.00
N GLN A 299 -5.75 -20.75 1.32
CA GLN A 299 -6.62 -21.73 1.95
C GLN A 299 -8.10 -21.42 1.75
N LEU A 300 -8.51 -20.18 1.94
CA LEU A 300 -9.90 -19.76 1.71
C LEU A 300 -10.33 -20.06 0.27
N TRP A 301 -9.51 -19.68 -0.71
CA TRP A 301 -9.81 -19.91 -2.12
C TRP A 301 -9.72 -21.38 -2.52
N SER A 302 -8.83 -22.17 -1.92
CA SER A 302 -8.76 -23.63 -2.16
C SER A 302 -10.01 -24.37 -1.67
N GLU A 303 -10.69 -23.79 -0.67
CA GLU A 303 -11.96 -24.29 -0.13
C GLU A 303 -13.20 -23.78 -0.91
N GLY A 304 -13.00 -22.99 -1.98
CA GLY A 304 -14.08 -22.38 -2.74
C GLY A 304 -14.71 -21.17 -2.06
N ARG A 305 -14.09 -20.62 -1.00
CA ARG A 305 -14.52 -19.37 -0.36
C ARG A 305 -13.91 -18.20 -1.11
N ALA A 306 -14.64 -17.66 -2.05
CA ALA A 306 -14.19 -16.55 -2.90
C ALA A 306 -14.26 -15.22 -2.15
N ILE A 307 -13.40 -15.04 -1.13
CA ILE A 307 -13.26 -13.81 -0.37
C ILE A 307 -12.11 -13.00 -0.97
N PRO A 308 -12.34 -11.81 -1.52
CA PRO A 308 -11.30 -11.00 -2.14
C PRO A 308 -10.25 -10.52 -1.14
N GLY A 309 -9.01 -10.37 -1.64
CA GLY A 309 -7.89 -9.82 -0.90
C GLY A 309 -7.69 -8.33 -1.19
N ILE A 310 -7.26 -7.59 -0.17
CA ILE A 310 -6.88 -6.17 -0.24
C ILE A 310 -5.52 -5.96 0.43
N ALA A 311 -4.81 -4.91 0.03
CA ALA A 311 -3.67 -4.40 0.78
C ALA A 311 -4.12 -3.23 1.67
N ALA A 312 -3.57 -3.21 2.89
CA ALA A 312 -3.90 -2.29 3.94
C ALA A 312 -2.71 -1.38 4.27
N SER A 313 -2.95 -0.06 4.31
CA SER A 313 -1.87 0.89 4.62
C SER A 313 -1.60 1.03 6.11
N ASP A 314 -2.65 0.97 6.90
CA ASP A 314 -2.60 1.15 8.35
C ASP A 314 -1.78 2.40 8.77
N ALA A 315 -1.96 3.46 7.98
CA ALA A 315 -1.17 4.68 8.09
C ALA A 315 -1.65 5.54 9.24
N HIS A 316 -0.74 5.86 10.18
CA HIS A 316 -1.04 6.63 11.40
C HIS A 316 -0.14 7.87 11.58
N GLN A 317 1.03 7.92 10.95
CA GLN A 317 2.13 8.81 11.34
C GLN A 317 2.57 8.61 12.81
N ASN A 318 2.93 7.40 13.19
CA ASN A 318 3.35 7.06 14.56
C ASN A 318 4.51 6.05 14.63
N ALA A 319 5.13 5.72 13.49
CA ALA A 319 6.11 4.63 13.40
C ALA A 319 7.55 5.12 13.14
N ILE A 320 7.76 6.07 12.23
CA ILE A 320 9.08 6.56 11.83
C ILE A 320 9.09 8.10 11.80
N PRO A 321 9.15 8.76 12.97
CA PRO A 321 9.10 10.23 13.06
C PRO A 321 10.38 10.91 12.54
N ALA A 322 11.44 10.15 12.28
CA ALA A 322 12.69 10.67 11.76
C ALA A 322 12.46 11.38 10.41
N VAL A 323 12.95 12.61 10.29
CA VAL A 323 12.91 13.37 9.05
C VAL A 323 13.98 12.84 8.11
N LEU A 324 13.62 12.53 6.86
CA LEU A 324 14.51 12.08 5.80
C LEU A 324 15.13 13.27 5.05
N SER A 325 15.98 12.97 4.06
CA SER A 325 16.76 13.99 3.35
C SER A 325 15.93 14.97 2.50
N ASP A 326 14.68 14.61 2.19
CA ASP A 326 13.71 15.46 1.48
C ASP A 326 12.92 16.41 2.41
N GLY A 327 13.15 16.36 3.72
CA GLY A 327 12.45 17.17 4.71
C GLY A 327 11.12 16.59 5.18
N GLU A 328 10.69 15.44 4.66
CA GLU A 328 9.52 14.72 5.16
C GLU A 328 9.91 13.65 6.17
N ARG A 329 9.00 13.36 7.11
CA ARG A 329 9.19 12.24 8.04
C ARG A 329 9.13 10.90 7.30
N GLY A 330 9.79 9.88 7.86
CA GLY A 330 9.92 8.56 7.23
C GLY A 330 8.58 7.89 6.97
N ASP A 331 7.58 8.08 7.83
CA ASP A 331 6.23 7.55 7.73
C ASP A 331 5.17 8.62 7.39
N SER A 332 5.54 9.67 6.63
CA SER A 332 4.55 10.62 6.12
C SER A 332 3.42 9.88 5.39
N TYR A 333 2.19 10.39 5.50
CA TYR A 333 1.04 9.79 4.79
C TYR A 333 1.33 9.66 3.29
N ARG A 334 1.99 10.66 2.67
CA ARG A 334 2.35 10.61 1.26
C ARG A 334 3.23 9.41 0.94
N ARG A 335 4.26 9.15 1.74
CA ARG A 335 5.21 8.05 1.53
C ARG A 335 4.55 6.70 1.70
N VAL A 336 3.68 6.54 2.73
CA VAL A 336 2.93 5.32 2.96
C VAL A 336 1.93 5.05 1.83
N PHE A 337 1.15 6.06 1.43
CA PHE A 337 0.16 5.92 0.35
C PHE A 337 0.79 5.73 -1.03
N ARG A 338 2.04 6.19 -1.21
CA ARG A 338 2.81 5.96 -2.42
C ARG A 338 3.39 4.54 -2.49
N PHE A 339 3.59 3.89 -1.35
CA PHE A 339 4.25 2.59 -1.32
C PHE A 339 3.44 1.53 -2.05
N PHE A 340 2.14 1.48 -1.82
CA PHE A 340 1.20 0.60 -2.54
C PHE A 340 -0.22 1.17 -2.51
N SER A 341 -1.06 0.63 -3.39
CA SER A 341 -2.49 0.93 -3.44
C SER A 341 -3.29 -0.29 -3.90
N ASN A 342 -4.62 -0.23 -3.74
CA ASN A 342 -5.53 -1.14 -4.40
C ASN A 342 -6.08 -0.44 -5.65
N GLU A 343 -5.86 -1.03 -6.82
CA GLU A 343 -6.48 -0.58 -8.06
C GLU A 343 -7.80 -1.30 -8.25
N VAL A 344 -8.91 -0.55 -8.15
CA VAL A 344 -10.25 -1.09 -8.35
C VAL A 344 -10.73 -0.77 -9.77
N LEU A 345 -11.29 -1.78 -10.45
CA LEU A 345 -11.77 -1.65 -11.83
C LEU A 345 -13.25 -1.26 -11.82
N VAL A 346 -13.56 -0.04 -12.27
CA VAL A 346 -14.91 0.52 -12.25
C VAL A 346 -15.38 0.83 -13.66
N ALA A 347 -16.52 0.27 -14.03
CA ALA A 347 -17.24 0.64 -15.25
C ALA A 347 -18.15 1.85 -14.97
N GLY A 348 -18.08 2.87 -15.83
CA GLY A 348 -18.91 4.07 -15.70
C GLY A 348 -18.42 5.03 -14.60
N GLU A 349 -19.38 5.64 -13.89
CA GLU A 349 -19.08 6.67 -12.90
C GLU A 349 -18.44 6.08 -11.64
N PHE A 350 -17.35 6.73 -11.20
CA PHE A 350 -16.71 6.41 -9.94
C PHE A 350 -17.40 7.13 -8.78
N ASN A 351 -17.96 6.38 -7.87
CA ASN A 351 -18.61 6.84 -6.64
C ASN A 351 -18.45 5.79 -5.55
N ARG A 352 -18.94 6.09 -4.33
CA ARG A 352 -18.87 5.17 -3.19
C ARG A 352 -19.42 3.78 -3.51
N ALA A 353 -20.59 3.71 -4.13
CA ALA A 353 -21.25 2.43 -4.41
C ALA A 353 -20.44 1.58 -5.42
N SER A 354 -19.94 2.21 -6.50
CA SER A 354 -19.13 1.50 -7.50
C SER A 354 -17.77 1.06 -6.95
N ALA A 355 -17.15 1.84 -6.06
CA ALA A 355 -15.90 1.47 -5.39
C ALA A 355 -16.10 0.26 -4.47
N LEU A 356 -17.11 0.29 -3.60
CA LEU A 356 -17.44 -0.84 -2.72
C LEU A 356 -17.83 -2.10 -3.50
N GLU A 357 -18.60 -1.94 -4.58
CA GLU A 357 -18.98 -3.09 -5.43
C GLU A 357 -17.78 -3.72 -6.13
N ALA A 358 -16.82 -2.92 -6.61
CA ALA A 358 -15.59 -3.44 -7.21
C ALA A 358 -14.76 -4.23 -6.19
N LEU A 359 -14.58 -3.71 -4.97
CA LEU A 359 -13.91 -4.41 -3.87
C LEU A 359 -14.64 -5.71 -3.52
N ARG A 360 -15.95 -5.65 -3.29
CA ARG A 360 -16.78 -6.80 -2.92
C ARG A 360 -16.72 -7.92 -3.95
N ARG A 361 -16.65 -7.57 -5.23
CA ARG A 361 -16.52 -8.54 -6.32
C ARG A 361 -15.09 -9.01 -6.58
N GLY A 362 -14.10 -8.47 -5.88
CA GLY A 362 -12.69 -8.77 -6.15
C GLY A 362 -12.20 -8.27 -7.52
N ARG A 363 -12.92 -7.32 -8.15
CA ARG A 363 -12.46 -6.62 -9.37
C ARG A 363 -11.40 -5.59 -9.01
N SER A 364 -10.32 -6.07 -8.42
CA SER A 364 -9.23 -5.25 -7.92
C SER A 364 -7.91 -6.04 -7.87
N TYR A 365 -6.82 -5.32 -7.85
CA TYR A 365 -5.49 -5.85 -7.66
C TYR A 365 -4.65 -4.88 -6.84
N VAL A 366 -3.69 -5.40 -6.09
CA VAL A 366 -2.71 -4.61 -5.32
C VAL A 366 -1.56 -4.24 -6.23
N VAL A 367 -1.09 -2.99 -6.15
CA VAL A 367 0.09 -2.49 -6.85
C VAL A 367 1.09 -1.94 -5.85
N PHE A 368 2.34 -2.39 -5.90
CA PHE A 368 3.45 -1.83 -5.12
C PHE A 368 4.13 -0.72 -5.91
N GLU A 369 3.55 0.49 -5.88
CA GLU A 369 3.97 1.63 -6.68
C GLU A 369 5.32 2.23 -6.27
N ALA A 370 5.84 1.87 -5.09
CA ALA A 370 7.20 2.22 -4.69
C ALA A 370 8.26 1.68 -5.66
N TYR A 371 7.96 0.59 -6.36
CA TYR A 371 8.86 0.02 -7.38
C TYR A 371 8.64 0.61 -8.78
N GLY A 372 7.81 1.62 -8.89
CA GLY A 372 7.39 2.26 -10.12
C GLY A 372 5.92 1.97 -10.45
N THR A 373 5.30 2.91 -11.16
CA THR A 373 3.89 2.80 -11.54
C THR A 373 3.71 1.94 -12.79
N PRO A 374 2.93 0.85 -12.71
CA PRO A 374 2.63 0.00 -13.87
C PRO A 374 1.54 0.61 -14.76
N THR A 375 1.52 0.23 -16.03
CA THR A 375 0.40 0.51 -16.94
C THR A 375 0.09 -0.71 -17.80
N GLY A 376 -1.19 -0.92 -18.12
CA GLY A 376 -1.65 -1.92 -19.06
C GLY A 376 -1.77 -3.34 -18.52
N PHE A 377 -1.74 -3.53 -17.20
CA PHE A 377 -2.01 -4.85 -16.59
C PHE A 377 -3.44 -5.30 -16.85
N SER A 378 -3.62 -6.59 -17.18
CA SER A 378 -4.94 -7.21 -17.35
C SER A 378 -4.90 -8.69 -17.01
N PHE A 379 -5.93 -9.18 -16.30
CA PHE A 379 -6.17 -10.58 -16.00
C PHE A 379 -7.68 -10.86 -15.97
N HIS A 380 -8.13 -11.81 -16.81
CA HIS A 380 -9.51 -12.29 -16.81
C HIS A 380 -9.57 -13.70 -17.39
N ALA A 381 -10.68 -14.40 -17.21
CA ALA A 381 -10.99 -15.60 -17.94
C ALA A 381 -11.94 -15.28 -19.11
N GLN A 382 -11.75 -15.95 -20.24
CA GLN A 382 -12.66 -15.90 -21.37
C GLN A 382 -13.21 -17.31 -21.63
N THR A 383 -14.52 -17.44 -21.69
CA THR A 383 -15.17 -18.70 -22.00
C THR A 383 -15.29 -18.92 -23.52
N ARG A 384 -15.62 -20.15 -23.92
CA ARG A 384 -15.69 -20.55 -25.35
C ARG A 384 -16.69 -19.72 -26.15
N ASP A 385 -17.74 -19.20 -25.53
CA ASP A 385 -18.71 -18.28 -26.13
C ASP A 385 -18.24 -16.84 -26.24
N GLY A 386 -17.01 -16.55 -25.76
CA GLY A 386 -16.41 -15.24 -25.82
C GLY A 386 -16.72 -14.34 -24.62
N MET A 387 -17.46 -14.80 -23.61
CA MET A 387 -17.74 -14.03 -22.42
C MET A 387 -16.46 -13.85 -21.56
N ALA A 388 -16.24 -12.62 -21.10
CA ALA A 388 -15.16 -12.30 -20.15
C ALA A 388 -15.65 -12.37 -18.71
N HIS A 389 -14.84 -13.00 -17.87
CA HIS A 389 -15.06 -13.12 -16.42
C HIS A 389 -13.89 -12.47 -15.67
N GLU A 390 -14.21 -11.51 -14.85
CA GLU A 390 -13.22 -10.72 -14.13
C GLU A 390 -12.64 -11.44 -12.90
N MET A 391 -11.57 -10.88 -12.35
CA MET A 391 -11.08 -11.25 -11.02
C MET A 391 -12.23 -11.28 -10.01
N GLY A 392 -12.20 -12.25 -9.09
CA GLY A 392 -13.25 -12.49 -8.10
C GLY A 392 -14.41 -13.36 -8.59
N GLU A 393 -14.54 -13.59 -9.90
CA GLU A 393 -15.65 -14.35 -10.46
C GLU A 393 -15.38 -15.87 -10.49
N THR A 394 -16.47 -16.62 -10.65
CA THR A 394 -16.47 -18.09 -10.77
C THR A 394 -16.86 -18.49 -12.18
N VAL A 395 -16.10 -19.43 -12.76
CA VAL A 395 -16.32 -19.96 -14.11
C VAL A 395 -16.30 -21.48 -14.06
N ARG A 396 -17.20 -22.14 -14.78
CA ARG A 396 -17.19 -23.60 -14.87
C ARG A 396 -16.14 -24.09 -15.87
N MET A 397 -15.47 -25.17 -15.53
CA MET A 397 -14.51 -25.82 -16.43
C MET A 397 -15.17 -26.28 -17.73
N ALA A 398 -16.46 -26.71 -17.68
CA ALA A 398 -17.24 -27.10 -18.82
C ALA A 398 -17.47 -25.97 -19.86
N ASP A 399 -17.40 -24.71 -19.44
CA ASP A 399 -17.53 -23.53 -20.32
C ASP A 399 -16.26 -23.27 -21.12
N GLY A 400 -15.19 -24.06 -20.88
CA GLY A 400 -13.90 -23.98 -21.57
C GLY A 400 -13.15 -22.69 -21.32
N PRO A 401 -12.88 -22.35 -20.04
CA PRO A 401 -12.19 -21.10 -19.70
C PRO A 401 -10.75 -21.07 -20.20
N GLU A 402 -10.35 -19.94 -20.72
CA GLU A 402 -8.97 -19.60 -21.04
C GLU A 402 -8.62 -18.30 -20.33
N PHE A 403 -7.55 -18.29 -19.56
CA PHE A 403 -7.05 -17.04 -18.98
C PHE A 403 -6.38 -16.19 -20.05
N VAL A 404 -6.77 -14.93 -20.08
CA VAL A 404 -6.18 -13.90 -20.95
C VAL A 404 -5.47 -12.91 -20.02
N LEU A 405 -4.15 -12.82 -20.18
CA LEU A 405 -3.31 -12.03 -19.31
C LEU A 405 -2.45 -11.08 -20.15
N ARG A 406 -2.21 -9.91 -19.59
CA ARG A 406 -1.23 -8.97 -20.10
C ARG A 406 -0.42 -8.44 -18.94
N GLY A 407 0.91 -8.58 -19.02
CA GLY A 407 1.84 -7.98 -18.07
C GLY A 407 1.92 -6.47 -18.27
N PRO A 408 2.18 -5.70 -17.21
CA PRO A 408 2.33 -4.26 -17.32
C PRO A 408 3.67 -3.88 -17.91
N THR A 409 3.73 -2.62 -18.37
CA THR A 409 4.98 -1.89 -18.60
C THR A 409 5.16 -0.79 -17.57
N LEU A 410 6.40 -0.31 -17.40
CA LEU A 410 6.69 0.79 -16.47
C LEU A 410 6.21 2.11 -17.08
N LEU A 411 5.29 2.80 -16.40
CA LEU A 411 4.85 4.14 -16.74
C LEU A 411 5.73 5.22 -16.10
N LEU A 412 6.10 5.03 -14.82
CA LEU A 412 6.97 5.91 -14.06
C LEU A 412 7.95 5.09 -13.20
N PRO A 413 9.22 5.55 -13.05
CA PRO A 413 9.81 6.73 -13.70
C PRO A 413 9.97 6.54 -15.20
N ARG A 414 10.06 7.66 -15.94
CA ARG A 414 10.25 7.66 -17.39
C ARG A 414 11.74 7.56 -17.73
N GLU A 415 12.03 7.15 -18.97
CA GLU A 415 13.39 7.11 -19.50
C GLU A 415 14.19 8.43 -19.23
N PRO A 416 15.51 8.37 -19.14
CA PRO A 416 16.42 7.34 -19.68
C PRO A 416 16.95 6.31 -18.67
N LEU A 417 16.14 5.75 -17.82
CA LEU A 417 16.56 4.78 -16.81
C LEU A 417 16.63 3.34 -17.37
N ALA A 418 17.36 2.46 -16.69
CA ALA A 418 17.39 1.03 -17.00
C ALA A 418 15.98 0.44 -16.93
N GLN A 419 15.63 -0.41 -17.89
CA GLN A 419 14.31 -1.07 -17.86
C GLN A 419 14.26 -2.12 -16.75
N PRO A 420 13.13 -2.25 -16.04
CA PRO A 420 12.96 -3.31 -15.06
C PRO A 420 12.88 -4.67 -15.74
N ARG A 421 13.26 -5.72 -15.03
CA ARG A 421 12.90 -7.08 -15.43
C ARG A 421 11.54 -7.41 -14.84
N VAL A 422 10.62 -7.85 -15.69
CA VAL A 422 9.23 -8.18 -15.32
C VAL A 422 8.95 -9.63 -15.63
N GLU A 423 8.26 -10.33 -14.75
CA GLU A 423 7.77 -11.68 -14.95
C GLU A 423 6.28 -11.74 -14.56
N LEU A 424 5.46 -12.33 -15.41
CA LEU A 424 4.05 -12.61 -15.13
C LEU A 424 3.91 -14.08 -14.73
N ARG A 425 3.30 -14.32 -13.60
CA ARG A 425 3.06 -15.67 -13.03
C ARG A 425 1.57 -15.91 -12.84
N VAL A 426 1.15 -17.16 -13.00
CA VAL A 426 -0.15 -17.64 -12.55
C VAL A 426 0.07 -18.68 -11.47
N TYR A 427 -0.60 -18.49 -10.34
CA TYR A 427 -0.57 -19.40 -9.21
C TYR A 427 -1.93 -20.06 -9.05
N ARG A 428 -1.92 -21.32 -8.57
CA ARG A 428 -3.10 -22.06 -8.15
C ARG A 428 -3.10 -22.23 -6.64
N ALA A 429 -4.26 -22.06 -6.02
CA ALA A 429 -4.43 -22.33 -4.60
C ALA A 429 -4.42 -23.85 -4.31
N GLU A 430 -3.56 -24.30 -3.41
CA GLU A 430 -3.46 -25.69 -2.96
C GLU A 430 -3.27 -25.72 -1.43
N GLY A 431 -4.39 -25.86 -0.70
CA GLY A 431 -4.38 -25.69 0.75
C GLY A 431 -3.88 -24.31 1.15
N GLU A 432 -2.88 -24.22 1.98
CA GLU A 432 -2.27 -22.98 2.49
C GLU A 432 -1.19 -22.41 1.56
N ARG A 433 -1.14 -22.79 0.31
CA ARG A 433 -0.09 -22.34 -0.61
C ARG A 433 -0.62 -21.92 -1.96
N TRP A 434 0.00 -20.88 -2.51
CA TRP A 434 -0.08 -20.53 -3.91
C TRP A 434 1.03 -21.27 -4.66
N VAL A 435 0.67 -22.28 -5.45
CA VAL A 435 1.60 -23.08 -6.24
C VAL A 435 1.68 -22.51 -7.64
N MET A 436 2.89 -22.21 -8.12
CA MET A 436 3.08 -21.67 -9.46
C MET A 436 2.65 -22.66 -10.52
N ALA A 437 1.66 -22.28 -11.33
CA ALA A 437 1.10 -23.10 -12.41
C ALA A 437 1.73 -22.75 -13.76
N GLN A 438 2.08 -21.45 -13.98
CA GLN A 438 2.66 -20.99 -15.24
C GLN A 438 3.40 -19.65 -15.04
N ARG A 439 4.35 -19.35 -15.93
CA ARG A 439 5.07 -18.07 -15.95
C ARG A 439 5.49 -17.67 -17.37
N TRP A 440 5.65 -16.37 -17.57
CA TRP A 440 6.14 -15.76 -18.81
C TRP A 440 7.10 -14.63 -18.48
N ASP A 441 8.13 -14.46 -19.31
CA ASP A 441 9.00 -13.29 -19.22
C ASP A 441 8.29 -11.99 -19.64
N GLY A 442 8.93 -10.85 -19.34
CA GLY A 442 8.30 -9.54 -19.54
C GLY A 442 7.90 -9.26 -20.98
N ALA A 443 8.67 -9.70 -21.97
CA ALA A 443 8.38 -9.46 -23.39
C ALA A 443 7.12 -10.23 -23.84
N ALA A 444 7.04 -11.51 -23.52
CA ALA A 444 5.86 -12.32 -23.78
C ALA A 444 4.64 -11.82 -23.00
N ALA A 445 4.84 -11.47 -21.71
CA ALA A 445 3.78 -10.94 -20.87
C ALA A 445 3.22 -9.62 -21.40
N ALA A 446 4.06 -8.67 -21.82
CA ALA A 446 3.64 -7.39 -22.37
C ALA A 446 2.89 -7.52 -23.70
N ALA A 447 3.22 -8.50 -24.53
CA ALA A 447 2.51 -8.81 -25.77
C ALA A 447 1.10 -9.37 -25.50
N GLY A 448 0.86 -9.92 -24.31
CA GLY A 448 -0.34 -10.62 -23.94
C GLY A 448 -0.26 -12.12 -24.22
N VAL A 449 -0.73 -12.90 -23.27
CA VAL A 449 -0.69 -14.37 -23.30
C VAL A 449 -2.05 -14.96 -23.01
N ARG A 450 -2.26 -16.17 -23.52
CA ARG A 450 -3.46 -16.97 -23.26
C ARG A 450 -3.03 -18.31 -22.68
N TRP A 451 -3.76 -18.80 -21.68
CA TRP A 451 -3.45 -20.06 -21.05
C TRP A 451 -4.70 -20.75 -20.50
N THR A 452 -4.88 -22.02 -20.87
CA THR A 452 -5.99 -22.82 -20.39
C THR A 452 -5.61 -23.47 -19.04
N PRO A 453 -6.38 -23.24 -17.95
CA PRO A 453 -6.15 -23.92 -16.69
C PRO A 453 -6.32 -25.44 -16.84
N PRO A 454 -5.40 -26.26 -16.33
CA PRO A 454 -5.44 -27.71 -16.54
C PRO A 454 -6.52 -28.43 -15.71
N SER A 455 -7.07 -27.78 -14.68
CA SER A 455 -8.01 -28.38 -13.74
C SER A 455 -8.82 -27.30 -13.01
N PRO A 456 -9.95 -27.69 -12.36
CA PRO A 456 -10.62 -26.80 -11.41
C PRO A 456 -9.71 -26.35 -10.27
N GLY A 457 -9.98 -25.16 -9.75
CA GLY A 457 -9.21 -24.52 -8.66
C GLY A 457 -9.28 -23.01 -8.73
N ALA A 458 -8.79 -22.33 -7.72
CA ALA A 458 -8.66 -20.88 -7.75
C ALA A 458 -7.29 -20.49 -8.31
N TYR A 459 -7.28 -19.55 -9.24
CA TYR A 459 -6.07 -19.08 -9.91
C TYR A 459 -5.94 -17.57 -9.78
N ARG A 460 -4.77 -17.09 -9.40
CA ARG A 460 -4.45 -15.65 -9.39
C ARG A 460 -3.24 -15.34 -10.27
N ALA A 461 -3.26 -14.16 -10.86
CA ALA A 461 -2.08 -13.61 -11.50
C ALA A 461 -1.22 -12.85 -10.47
N GLU A 462 0.08 -12.91 -10.68
CA GLU A 462 1.07 -12.12 -9.96
C GLU A 462 2.08 -11.56 -10.95
N VAL A 463 2.41 -10.29 -10.84
CA VAL A 463 3.51 -9.71 -11.59
C VAL A 463 4.65 -9.48 -10.64
N ARG A 464 5.83 -9.95 -11.04
CA ARG A 464 7.07 -9.69 -10.31
C ARG A 464 7.93 -8.69 -11.08
N ILE A 465 8.68 -7.90 -10.32
CA ILE A 465 9.59 -6.90 -10.87
C ILE A 465 10.96 -7.00 -10.18
N THR A 466 12.04 -6.91 -10.97
CA THR A 466 13.34 -6.48 -10.47
C THR A 466 13.52 -5.03 -10.92
N PRO A 467 13.42 -4.04 -10.01
CA PRO A 467 13.34 -2.63 -10.37
C PRO A 467 14.75 -2.06 -10.66
N GLU A 468 15.39 -2.48 -11.76
CA GLU A 468 16.75 -2.04 -12.14
C GLU A 468 16.85 -0.52 -12.32
N HIS A 469 15.76 0.13 -12.72
CA HIS A 469 15.67 1.60 -12.83
C HIS A 469 15.81 2.33 -11.49
N ALA A 470 15.52 1.66 -10.37
CA ALA A 470 15.69 2.24 -9.04
C ALA A 470 17.12 2.13 -8.50
N ARG A 471 17.96 1.28 -9.11
CA ARG A 471 19.34 1.02 -8.66
C ARG A 471 20.18 2.29 -8.49
N PRO A 472 20.18 3.27 -9.43
CA PRO A 472 20.97 4.49 -9.29
C PRO A 472 20.55 5.38 -8.11
N TYR A 473 19.32 5.20 -7.59
CA TYR A 473 18.75 5.95 -6.46
C TYR A 473 18.96 5.27 -5.10
N LEU A 474 19.67 4.13 -5.11
CA LEU A 474 19.92 3.31 -3.91
C LEU A 474 21.42 3.02 -3.71
N PRO A 475 22.32 4.03 -3.77
CA PRO A 475 23.76 3.80 -3.62
C PRO A 475 24.08 3.17 -2.25
N GLY A 476 24.78 2.02 -2.29
CA GLY A 476 25.10 1.20 -1.13
C GLY A 476 23.91 0.41 -0.54
N LEU A 477 22.76 0.43 -1.21
CA LEU A 477 21.59 -0.41 -0.93
C LEU A 477 21.15 -1.20 -2.17
N GLU A 478 22.04 -1.41 -3.14
CA GLU A 478 21.76 -2.08 -4.42
C GLU A 478 21.23 -3.51 -4.24
N ALA A 479 21.54 -4.16 -3.11
CA ALA A 479 20.97 -5.45 -2.73
C ALA A 479 19.44 -5.43 -2.50
N ARG A 480 18.85 -4.24 -2.30
CA ARG A 480 17.39 -4.06 -2.21
C ARG A 480 16.71 -4.10 -3.58
N VAL A 481 17.48 -3.92 -4.68
CA VAL A 481 17.01 -4.14 -6.06
C VAL A 481 17.03 -5.63 -6.36
N ARG A 482 15.94 -6.30 -6.01
CA ARG A 482 15.77 -7.75 -6.12
C ARG A 482 14.42 -8.10 -6.73
N ASP A 483 14.17 -9.37 -7.04
CA ASP A 483 12.86 -9.86 -7.49
C ASP A 483 11.84 -9.74 -6.37
N VAL A 484 10.80 -8.91 -6.59
CA VAL A 484 9.72 -8.65 -5.64
C VAL A 484 8.37 -8.65 -6.36
N PRO A 485 7.24 -8.91 -5.68
CA PRO A 485 5.94 -8.70 -6.27
C PRO A 485 5.73 -7.22 -6.61
N TRP A 486 5.18 -6.98 -7.79
CA TRP A 486 4.74 -5.68 -8.25
C TRP A 486 3.21 -5.57 -8.24
N ILE A 487 2.53 -6.67 -8.62
CA ILE A 487 1.07 -6.74 -8.62
C ILE A 487 0.62 -8.08 -8.02
N TYR A 488 -0.37 -8.01 -7.13
CA TYR A 488 -1.18 -9.16 -6.70
C TYR A 488 -2.60 -9.01 -7.22
N ALA A 489 -3.01 -9.86 -8.15
CA ALA A 489 -4.40 -9.89 -8.62
C ALA A 489 -5.28 -10.74 -7.71
N ASN A 490 -6.55 -10.38 -7.57
CA ASN A 490 -7.54 -11.26 -6.98
C ASN A 490 -7.77 -12.50 -7.86
N PRO A 491 -8.08 -13.66 -7.27
CA PRO A 491 -8.22 -14.90 -8.02
C PRO A 491 -9.50 -14.97 -8.84
N ILE A 492 -9.50 -15.89 -9.81
CA ILE A 492 -10.69 -16.41 -10.50
C ILE A 492 -10.87 -17.86 -10.09
N LEU A 493 -12.08 -18.27 -9.72
CA LEU A 493 -12.42 -19.62 -9.32
C LEU A 493 -12.91 -20.45 -10.51
N ILE A 494 -12.19 -21.50 -10.88
CA ILE A 494 -12.64 -22.47 -11.87
C ILE A 494 -13.27 -23.65 -11.13
N THR A 495 -14.59 -23.85 -11.32
CA THR A 495 -15.33 -24.95 -10.73
C THR A 495 -15.42 -26.14 -11.70
N PRO A 496 -15.68 -27.37 -11.22
CA PRO A 496 -15.88 -28.56 -12.05
C PRO A 496 -16.94 -28.42 -13.15
#